data_9e530bec811c32a33c36bd3871df6fa2
#
_entry.id   9e530bec811c32a33c36bd3871df6fa2
#
_cell.length_a   1.000
_cell.length_b   1.000
_cell.length_c   1.000
_cell.angle_alpha   90.00
_cell.angle_beta   90.00
_cell.angle_gamma   90.00
#
_symmetry.space_group_name_H-M   'P 1'
#
loop_
_entity.id
_entity.type
_entity.pdbx_description
1 polymer ?
#
loop_
_entity_poly.entity_id
_entity_poly.type
_entity_poly.pdbx_seq_one_letter_code
_entity_poly.pdbx_strand_id
1 'polypeptide(L)'
;MKIVIQRVKQAQVSIENQIHNKISSGLLLLVGVGPDDGPDDLDYAVRKIVHMRIFSDQEGKMNLSVKDIEGEILSISQFTLHADTKKGNRPAFVKAAPPELASRLYDEFNQLLAQEVPTKMGIFGADMQVELINDGPVTIILDTKNRWEEVWKGVWTLVYKLLIFFCVCRNGCIISYNISKNHQSFLEEWFLWWSSLADW
;
A
#
# COMPACT_ATOMS: atom_id res chain seq x y z
N MET A 1 -7.38 -1.16 -0.34
CA MET A 1 -7.04 -1.05 -1.77
C MET A 1 -6.15 -2.19 -2.20
N LYS A 2 -6.28 -2.62 -3.45
CA LYS A 2 -5.33 -3.53 -4.09
C LYS A 2 -4.76 -2.86 -5.31
N ILE A 3 -3.44 -2.83 -5.42
CA ILE A 3 -2.76 -2.14 -6.52
C ILE A 3 -1.71 -3.09 -7.09
N VAL A 4 -1.77 -3.32 -8.40
CA VAL A 4 -0.69 -3.99 -9.13
C VAL A 4 0.21 -2.90 -9.71
N ILE A 5 1.48 -2.95 -9.36
CA ILE A 5 2.51 -1.99 -9.71
C ILE A 5 3.46 -2.67 -10.70
N GLN A 6 3.62 -2.11 -11.89
CA GLN A 6 4.54 -2.62 -12.89
C GLN A 6 5.56 -1.54 -13.25
N ARG A 7 6.84 -1.87 -13.14
CA ARG A 7 7.92 -1.01 -13.65
C ARG A 7 7.92 -1.10 -15.18
N VAL A 8 7.86 0.05 -15.85
CA VAL A 8 7.72 0.10 -17.31
C VAL A 8 8.77 0.99 -17.96
N LYS A 9 9.17 0.63 -19.19
CA LYS A 9 9.93 1.50 -20.09
C LYS A 9 9.04 2.50 -20.78
N GLN A 10 7.81 2.10 -21.05
CA GLN A 10 6.73 2.95 -21.56
C GLN A 10 5.40 2.26 -21.28
N ALA A 11 4.35 3.04 -21.13
CA ALA A 11 2.97 2.57 -21.09
C ALA A 11 2.04 3.60 -21.71
N GLN A 12 0.91 3.13 -22.27
CA GLN A 12 -0.14 3.98 -22.80
C GLN A 12 -1.52 3.37 -22.57
N VAL A 13 -2.51 4.22 -22.53
CA VAL A 13 -3.92 3.83 -22.49
C VAL A 13 -4.64 4.47 -23.66
N SER A 14 -5.39 3.64 -24.38
CA SER A 14 -6.25 4.08 -25.51
C SER A 14 -7.72 3.85 -25.16
N ILE A 15 -8.55 4.77 -25.58
CA ILE A 15 -10.01 4.76 -25.47
C ILE A 15 -10.57 5.01 -26.86
N GLU A 16 -11.51 4.19 -27.32
CA GLU A 16 -12.10 4.27 -28.66
C GLU A 16 -11.02 4.29 -29.78
N ASN A 17 -9.95 3.50 -29.62
CA ASN A 17 -8.81 3.41 -30.52
C ASN A 17 -7.96 4.71 -30.62
N GLN A 18 -8.15 5.65 -29.72
CA GLN A 18 -7.33 6.87 -29.62
C GLN A 18 -6.49 6.85 -28.34
N ILE A 19 -5.22 7.23 -28.46
CA ILE A 19 -4.33 7.33 -27.29
C ILE A 19 -4.84 8.46 -26.40
N HIS A 20 -5.30 8.11 -25.19
CA HIS A 20 -5.76 9.04 -24.19
C HIS A 20 -4.58 9.60 -23.38
N ASN A 21 -3.73 8.72 -22.85
CA ASN A 21 -2.55 9.07 -22.09
C ASN A 21 -1.39 8.10 -22.37
N LYS A 22 -0.16 8.63 -22.27
CA LYS A 22 1.08 7.87 -22.46
C LYS A 22 2.14 8.37 -21.49
N ILE A 23 2.96 7.45 -20.97
CA ILE A 23 4.16 7.72 -20.17
C ILE A 23 5.39 7.08 -20.81
N SER A 24 6.56 7.62 -20.47
CA SER A 24 7.86 6.99 -20.69
C SER A 24 8.24 6.08 -19.52
N SER A 25 9.50 6.07 -19.11
CA SER A 25 9.95 5.27 -17.96
C SER A 25 9.22 5.63 -16.68
N GLY A 26 8.78 4.63 -15.93
CA GLY A 26 8.07 4.86 -14.69
C GLY A 26 7.26 3.65 -14.23
N LEU A 27 6.05 3.90 -13.72
CA LEU A 27 5.16 2.89 -13.17
C LEU A 27 3.79 2.88 -13.85
N LEU A 28 3.31 1.70 -14.23
CA LEU A 28 1.90 1.45 -14.50
C LEU A 28 1.25 0.91 -13.23
N LEU A 29 0.14 1.52 -12.82
CA LEU A 29 -0.66 1.10 -11.68
C LEU A 29 -2.03 0.60 -12.16
N LEU A 30 -2.40 -0.63 -11.77
CA LEU A 30 -3.78 -1.10 -11.84
C LEU A 30 -4.38 -0.99 -10.44
N VAL A 31 -5.42 -0.17 -10.27
CA VAL A 31 -5.94 0.24 -8.97
C VAL A 31 -7.35 -0.29 -8.73
N GLY A 32 -7.48 -1.18 -7.75
CA GLY A 32 -8.77 -1.70 -7.28
C GLY A 32 -9.13 -1.13 -5.91
N VAL A 33 -10.31 -0.52 -5.83
CA VAL A 33 -10.84 0.03 -4.58
C VAL A 33 -11.81 -0.95 -3.94
N GLY A 34 -11.63 -1.22 -2.65
CA GLY A 34 -12.53 -2.05 -1.82
C GLY A 34 -13.56 -1.21 -1.07
N PRO A 35 -14.64 -1.83 -0.55
CA PRO A 35 -15.72 -1.12 0.14
C PRO A 35 -15.30 -0.45 1.45
N ASP A 36 -14.26 -0.99 2.10
CA ASP A 36 -13.76 -0.51 3.40
C ASP A 36 -12.50 0.36 3.26
N ASP A 37 -12.18 0.82 2.04
CA ASP A 37 -11.05 1.70 1.82
C ASP A 37 -11.40 3.14 2.16
N GLY A 38 -10.41 3.88 2.67
CA GLY A 38 -10.55 5.26 3.11
C GLY A 38 -9.25 6.07 2.95
N PRO A 39 -9.22 7.31 3.45
CA PRO A 39 -8.07 8.22 3.32
C PRO A 39 -6.74 7.59 3.79
N ASP A 40 -6.76 6.86 4.91
CA ASP A 40 -5.56 6.19 5.44
C ASP A 40 -4.97 5.15 4.47
N ASP A 41 -5.83 4.52 3.63
CA ASP A 41 -5.39 3.58 2.61
C ASP A 41 -4.75 4.32 1.43
N LEU A 42 -5.29 5.49 1.07
CA LEU A 42 -4.74 6.35 0.01
C LEU A 42 -3.35 6.85 0.40
N ASP A 43 -3.21 7.45 1.59
CA ASP A 43 -1.93 7.98 2.09
C ASP A 43 -0.87 6.87 2.18
N TYR A 44 -1.25 5.70 2.70
CA TYR A 44 -0.36 4.56 2.76
C TYR A 44 0.10 4.12 1.37
N ALA A 45 -0.83 3.98 0.42
CA ALA A 45 -0.54 3.53 -0.93
C ALA A 45 0.36 4.52 -1.67
N VAL A 46 0.03 5.82 -1.64
CA VAL A 46 0.83 6.89 -2.26
C VAL A 46 2.24 6.88 -1.73
N ARG A 47 2.41 6.93 -0.40
CA ARG A 47 3.72 6.90 0.24
C ARG A 47 4.54 5.67 -0.17
N LYS A 48 3.92 4.47 -0.19
CA LYS A 48 4.62 3.24 -0.59
C LYS A 48 5.01 3.26 -2.05
N ILE A 49 4.13 3.67 -2.96
CA ILE A 49 4.39 3.68 -4.40
C ILE A 49 5.51 4.65 -4.76
N VAL A 50 5.43 5.88 -4.26
CA VAL A 50 6.38 6.95 -4.59
C VAL A 50 7.80 6.65 -4.11
N HIS A 51 7.95 5.98 -2.94
CA HIS A 51 9.25 5.68 -2.35
C HIS A 51 9.70 4.23 -2.55
N MET A 52 8.97 3.42 -3.32
CA MET A 52 9.35 2.03 -3.57
C MET A 52 10.62 1.96 -4.44
N ARG A 53 11.66 1.36 -3.89
CA ARG A 53 13.01 1.30 -4.50
C ARG A 53 13.13 0.10 -5.42
N ILE A 54 12.57 0.21 -6.63
CA ILE A 54 12.51 -0.87 -7.63
C ILE A 54 13.17 -0.51 -8.96
N PHE A 55 13.83 0.64 -9.04
CA PHE A 55 14.65 1.01 -10.18
C PHE A 55 16.14 0.80 -9.87
N SER A 56 16.90 0.42 -10.88
CA SER A 56 18.31 0.11 -10.71
C SER A 56 19.15 1.38 -10.56
N ASP A 57 20.08 1.35 -9.62
CA ASP A 57 21.14 2.35 -9.48
C ASP A 57 22.30 2.09 -10.47
N GLN A 58 23.39 2.86 -10.35
CA GLN A 58 24.57 2.74 -11.20
C GLN A 58 25.29 1.39 -11.05
N GLU A 59 25.09 0.69 -9.92
CA GLU A 59 25.65 -0.64 -9.67
C GLU A 59 24.72 -1.77 -10.11
N GLY A 60 23.55 -1.46 -10.70
CA GLY A 60 22.53 -2.42 -11.14
C GLY A 60 21.65 -2.96 -10.01
N LYS A 61 21.74 -2.41 -8.80
CA LYS A 61 20.91 -2.81 -7.65
C LYS A 61 19.59 -2.04 -7.65
N MET A 62 18.49 -2.71 -7.27
CA MET A 62 17.19 -2.05 -7.07
C MET A 62 17.25 -1.13 -5.84
N ASN A 63 17.50 0.14 -6.04
CA ASN A 63 17.82 1.10 -5.00
C ASN A 63 17.19 2.48 -5.18
N LEU A 64 16.67 2.76 -6.37
CA LEU A 64 16.05 4.03 -6.71
C LEU A 64 14.52 3.90 -6.80
N SER A 65 13.82 4.95 -6.39
CA SER A 65 12.36 5.09 -6.50
C SER A 65 11.97 5.72 -7.85
N VAL A 66 10.67 5.75 -8.15
CA VAL A 66 10.14 6.45 -9.33
C VAL A 66 10.46 7.96 -9.26
N LYS A 67 10.54 8.52 -8.07
CA LYS A 67 10.88 9.92 -7.82
C LYS A 67 12.36 10.20 -8.11
N ASP A 68 13.25 9.29 -7.69
CA ASP A 68 14.71 9.44 -7.89
C ASP A 68 15.10 9.39 -9.37
N ILE A 69 14.34 8.68 -10.19
CA ILE A 69 14.58 8.59 -11.65
C ILE A 69 13.82 9.63 -12.45
N GLU A 70 13.10 10.55 -11.78
CA GLU A 70 12.21 11.53 -12.43
C GLU A 70 11.20 10.86 -13.37
N GLY A 71 10.70 9.67 -12.97
CA GLY A 71 9.78 8.87 -13.77
C GLY A 71 8.34 9.40 -13.73
N GLU A 72 7.47 8.77 -14.54
CA GLU A 72 6.05 9.10 -14.63
C GLU A 72 5.19 7.93 -14.11
N ILE A 73 3.96 8.21 -13.71
CA ILE A 73 2.97 7.21 -13.30
C ILE A 73 1.79 7.21 -14.29
N LEU A 74 1.37 6.03 -14.75
CA LEU A 74 0.10 5.80 -15.44
C LEU A 74 -0.82 4.99 -14.54
N SER A 75 -1.89 5.61 -14.05
CA SER A 75 -2.86 4.98 -13.16
C SER A 75 -4.12 4.56 -13.93
N ILE A 76 -4.54 3.31 -13.74
CA ILE A 76 -5.71 2.71 -14.40
C ILE A 76 -6.60 2.08 -13.34
N SER A 77 -7.89 2.44 -13.34
CA SER A 77 -8.86 1.82 -12.44
C SER A 77 -9.14 0.37 -12.85
N GLN A 78 -9.11 -0.57 -11.88
CA GLN A 78 -9.22 -2.01 -12.14
C GLN A 78 -9.97 -2.72 -11.00
N PHE A 79 -11.30 -2.65 -11.00
CA PHE A 79 -12.12 -3.27 -9.96
C PHE A 79 -12.01 -4.81 -9.92
N THR A 80 -11.63 -5.43 -11.05
CA THR A 80 -11.47 -6.88 -11.16
C THR A 80 -10.35 -7.45 -10.27
N LEU A 81 -9.49 -6.61 -9.68
CA LEU A 81 -8.54 -7.02 -8.63
C LEU A 81 -9.23 -7.54 -7.36
N HIS A 82 -10.52 -7.24 -7.20
CA HIS A 82 -11.38 -7.75 -6.11
C HIS A 82 -12.21 -8.97 -6.53
N ALA A 83 -11.86 -9.63 -7.64
CA ALA A 83 -12.55 -10.84 -8.10
C ALA A 83 -12.47 -11.96 -7.06
N ASP A 84 -13.60 -12.59 -6.77
CA ASP A 84 -13.68 -13.84 -6.04
C ASP A 84 -13.89 -15.01 -7.02
N THR A 85 -12.92 -15.91 -7.08
CA THR A 85 -12.89 -17.06 -7.99
C THR A 85 -13.03 -18.39 -7.25
N LYS A 86 -13.45 -18.37 -5.97
CA LYS A 86 -13.53 -19.57 -5.13
C LYS A 86 -14.59 -20.57 -5.58
N LYS A 87 -15.68 -20.09 -6.20
CA LYS A 87 -16.79 -20.93 -6.63
C LYS A 87 -17.05 -20.76 -8.13
N GLY A 88 -16.93 -21.86 -8.87
CA GLY A 88 -17.19 -21.90 -10.31
C GLY A 88 -16.19 -21.11 -11.14
N ASN A 89 -16.46 -21.02 -12.46
CA ASN A 89 -15.56 -20.40 -13.43
C ASN A 89 -15.92 -18.92 -13.73
N ARG A 90 -17.04 -18.41 -13.20
CA ARG A 90 -17.43 -17.01 -13.35
C ARG A 90 -16.97 -16.23 -12.12
N PRO A 91 -16.06 -15.28 -12.24
CA PRO A 91 -15.64 -14.44 -11.11
C PRO A 91 -16.81 -13.61 -10.56
N ALA A 92 -16.86 -13.46 -9.24
CA ALA A 92 -17.80 -12.56 -8.57
C ALA A 92 -17.02 -11.32 -8.08
N PHE A 93 -17.66 -10.13 -8.15
CA PHE A 93 -17.01 -8.85 -7.82
C PHE A 93 -17.63 -8.16 -6.60
N VAL A 94 -18.26 -8.95 -5.71
CA VAL A 94 -18.94 -8.45 -4.49
C VAL A 94 -18.00 -7.75 -3.49
N LYS A 95 -16.69 -7.94 -3.65
CA LYS A 95 -15.67 -7.31 -2.81
C LYS A 95 -15.10 -6.02 -3.40
N ALA A 96 -15.59 -5.58 -4.55
CA ALA A 96 -15.25 -4.27 -5.11
C ALA A 96 -16.14 -3.20 -4.46
N ALA A 97 -15.61 -1.98 -4.31
CA ALA A 97 -16.41 -0.85 -3.84
C ALA A 97 -17.53 -0.49 -4.82
N PRO A 98 -18.67 0.08 -4.33
CA PRO A 98 -19.65 0.67 -5.22
C PRO A 98 -19.02 1.71 -6.16
N PRO A 99 -19.52 1.85 -7.42
CA PRO A 99 -18.89 2.71 -8.42
C PRO A 99 -18.67 4.16 -7.99
N GLU A 100 -19.63 4.75 -7.28
CA GLU A 100 -19.52 6.14 -6.78
C GLU A 100 -18.39 6.31 -5.77
N LEU A 101 -18.26 5.38 -4.82
CA LEU A 101 -17.18 5.39 -3.84
C LEU A 101 -15.84 5.13 -4.52
N ALA A 102 -15.80 4.15 -5.43
CA ALA A 102 -14.59 3.77 -6.14
C ALA A 102 -14.05 4.91 -7.00
N SER A 103 -14.92 5.61 -7.77
CA SER A 103 -14.53 6.77 -8.59
C SER A 103 -13.96 7.88 -7.72
N ARG A 104 -14.65 8.25 -6.64
CA ARG A 104 -14.19 9.31 -5.74
C ARG A 104 -12.82 9.02 -5.14
N LEU A 105 -12.64 7.81 -4.58
CA LEU A 105 -11.36 7.43 -3.97
C LEU A 105 -10.23 7.27 -5.01
N TYR A 106 -10.57 6.84 -6.22
CA TYR A 106 -9.62 6.77 -7.32
C TYR A 106 -9.14 8.16 -7.76
N ASP A 107 -10.07 9.13 -7.86
CA ASP A 107 -9.73 10.52 -8.21
C ASP A 107 -8.86 11.17 -7.12
N GLU A 108 -9.22 10.99 -5.84
CA GLU A 108 -8.47 11.48 -4.69
C GLU A 108 -7.06 10.86 -4.65
N PHE A 109 -6.94 9.55 -4.86
CA PHE A 109 -5.67 8.85 -4.96
C PHE A 109 -4.76 9.44 -6.06
N ASN A 110 -5.31 9.69 -7.25
CA ASN A 110 -4.54 10.26 -8.35
C ASN A 110 -4.13 11.71 -8.08
N GLN A 111 -4.96 12.50 -7.40
CA GLN A 111 -4.59 13.84 -6.96
C GLN A 111 -3.42 13.83 -5.98
N LEU A 112 -3.42 12.91 -5.02
CA LEU A 112 -2.32 12.74 -4.06
C LEU A 112 -1.03 12.29 -4.78
N LEU A 113 -1.11 11.35 -5.70
CA LEU A 113 0.04 10.92 -6.51
C LEU A 113 0.63 12.07 -7.32
N ALA A 114 -0.24 12.89 -7.95
CA ALA A 114 0.17 14.00 -8.80
C ALA A 114 0.89 15.13 -8.03
N GLN A 115 0.72 15.22 -6.71
CA GLN A 115 1.49 16.13 -5.86
C GLN A 115 2.95 15.69 -5.70
N GLU A 116 3.23 14.40 -5.86
CA GLU A 116 4.54 13.81 -5.62
C GLU A 116 5.32 13.50 -6.91
N VAL A 117 4.62 12.99 -7.94
CA VAL A 117 5.23 12.52 -9.20
C VAL A 117 4.27 12.82 -10.36
N PRO A 118 4.79 13.19 -11.55
CA PRO A 118 3.94 13.37 -12.74
C PRO A 118 3.06 12.15 -12.98
N THR A 119 1.75 12.32 -12.84
CA THR A 119 0.77 11.23 -12.89
C THR A 119 -0.26 11.50 -13.99
N LYS A 120 -0.43 10.51 -14.85
CA LYS A 120 -1.48 10.45 -15.88
C LYS A 120 -2.44 9.31 -15.53
N MET A 121 -3.69 9.42 -15.94
CA MET A 121 -4.73 8.45 -15.58
C MET A 121 -5.55 8.04 -16.79
N GLY A 122 -6.19 6.86 -16.68
CA GLY A 122 -7.29 6.46 -17.54
C GLY A 122 -8.61 7.11 -17.13
N ILE A 123 -9.69 6.78 -17.83
CA ILE A 123 -11.06 7.23 -17.50
C ILE A 123 -11.76 6.14 -16.70
N PHE A 124 -12.26 6.48 -15.51
CA PHE A 124 -13.01 5.53 -14.67
C PHE A 124 -14.25 4.99 -15.40
N GLY A 125 -14.40 3.67 -15.43
CA GLY A 125 -15.55 3.00 -16.05
C GLY A 125 -15.53 2.93 -17.58
N ALA A 126 -14.55 3.53 -18.26
CA ALA A 126 -14.39 3.40 -19.70
C ALA A 126 -13.82 2.02 -20.11
N ASP A 127 -14.10 1.60 -21.33
CA ASP A 127 -13.38 0.49 -21.98
C ASP A 127 -12.02 1.00 -22.45
N MET A 128 -10.95 0.44 -21.88
CA MET A 128 -9.59 0.90 -22.05
C MET A 128 -8.70 -0.22 -22.59
N GLN A 129 -7.86 0.12 -23.58
CA GLN A 129 -6.78 -0.72 -24.04
C GLN A 129 -5.47 -0.21 -23.44
N VAL A 130 -4.81 -1.04 -22.64
CA VAL A 130 -3.57 -0.68 -21.94
C VAL A 130 -2.41 -1.45 -22.56
N GLU A 131 -1.46 -0.69 -23.11
CA GLU A 131 -0.23 -1.22 -23.66
C GLU A 131 0.94 -0.84 -22.78
N LEU A 132 1.89 -1.75 -22.56
CA LEU A 132 3.07 -1.46 -21.75
C LEU A 132 4.26 -2.33 -22.18
N ILE A 133 5.46 -1.84 -21.89
CA ILE A 133 6.68 -2.65 -21.88
C ILE A 133 7.14 -2.79 -20.44
N ASN A 134 6.86 -3.95 -19.82
CA ASN A 134 7.32 -4.25 -18.47
C ASN A 134 8.85 -4.38 -18.46
N ASP A 135 9.51 -3.62 -17.59
CA ASP A 135 10.95 -3.59 -17.50
C ASP A 135 11.45 -4.52 -16.38
N GLY A 136 12.17 -5.56 -16.78
CA GLY A 136 12.83 -6.44 -15.85
C GLY A 136 12.49 -7.93 -15.85
N PRO A 137 11.26 -8.49 -15.91
CA PRO A 137 9.98 -7.91 -15.50
C PRO A 137 9.92 -7.64 -13.99
N VAL A 138 9.36 -6.49 -13.59
CA VAL A 138 9.10 -6.16 -12.19
C VAL A 138 7.62 -5.86 -12.02
N THR A 139 6.96 -6.69 -11.21
CA THR A 139 5.53 -6.59 -10.89
C THR A 139 5.34 -6.84 -9.40
N ILE A 140 4.68 -5.91 -8.71
CA ILE A 140 4.45 -5.97 -7.26
C ILE A 140 2.96 -5.79 -6.99
N ILE A 141 2.44 -6.55 -6.04
CA ILE A 141 1.07 -6.41 -5.55
C ILE A 141 1.12 -5.73 -4.20
N LEU A 142 0.48 -4.57 -4.10
CA LEU A 142 0.29 -3.83 -2.85
C LEU A 142 -1.16 -4.01 -2.40
N ASP A 143 -1.35 -4.53 -1.18
CA ASP A 143 -2.64 -4.62 -0.51
C ASP A 143 -2.61 -3.77 0.76
N THR A 144 -3.39 -2.69 0.80
CA THR A 144 -3.39 -1.75 1.93
C THR A 144 -4.01 -2.32 3.20
N LYS A 145 -4.77 -3.41 3.09
CA LYS A 145 -5.34 -4.11 4.26
C LYS A 145 -4.38 -5.17 4.84
N ASN A 146 -3.32 -5.51 4.11
CA ASN A 146 -2.30 -6.46 4.58
C ASN A 146 -1.00 -5.73 4.92
N ARG A 147 -1.07 -4.81 5.86
CA ARG A 147 0.09 -4.02 6.32
C ARG A 147 0.82 -4.79 7.41
N TRP A 148 2.14 -4.85 7.33
CA TRP A 148 2.96 -5.45 8.40
C TRP A 148 2.76 -4.77 9.77
N GLU A 149 2.46 -3.48 9.79
CA GLU A 149 2.20 -2.71 11.02
C GLU A 149 0.97 -3.20 11.80
N GLU A 150 -0.05 -3.73 11.13
CA GLU A 150 -1.24 -4.27 11.81
C GLU A 150 -1.00 -5.64 12.44
N VAL A 151 -0.13 -6.45 11.84
CA VAL A 151 0.27 -7.73 12.41
C VAL A 151 0.99 -7.50 13.75
N TRP A 152 1.90 -6.55 13.80
CA TRP A 152 2.62 -6.19 15.03
C TRP A 152 1.72 -5.53 16.06
N LYS A 153 0.79 -4.66 15.69
CA LYS A 153 -0.21 -4.09 16.63
C LYS A 153 -1.04 -5.19 17.30
N GLY A 154 -1.48 -6.20 16.54
CA GLY A 154 -2.20 -7.35 17.08
C GLY A 154 -1.36 -8.18 18.04
N VAL A 155 -0.12 -8.49 17.69
CA VAL A 155 0.83 -9.23 18.51
C VAL A 155 1.17 -8.45 19.79
N TRP A 156 1.46 -7.16 19.70
CA TRP A 156 1.74 -6.29 20.86
C TRP A 156 0.53 -6.17 21.79
N THR A 157 -0.68 -6.06 21.25
CA THR A 157 -1.91 -6.05 22.07
C THR A 157 -2.09 -7.35 22.83
N LEU A 158 -1.76 -8.49 22.22
CA LEU A 158 -1.82 -9.81 22.87
C LEU A 158 -0.73 -9.97 23.94
N VAL A 159 0.50 -9.58 23.62
CA VAL A 159 1.64 -9.60 24.55
C VAL A 159 1.38 -8.67 25.74
N TYR A 160 0.85 -7.48 25.48
CA TYR A 160 0.50 -6.52 26.54
C TYR A 160 -0.62 -7.03 27.45
N LYS A 161 -1.67 -7.64 26.89
CA LYS A 161 -2.74 -8.28 27.68
C LYS A 161 -2.21 -9.45 28.52
N LEU A 162 -1.30 -10.25 27.96
CA LEU A 162 -0.64 -11.34 28.69
C LEU A 162 0.25 -10.82 29.82
N LEU A 163 1.02 -9.75 29.59
CA LEU A 163 1.87 -9.13 30.62
C LEU A 163 1.05 -8.52 31.75
N ILE A 164 -0.06 -7.83 31.45
CA ILE A 164 -0.98 -7.33 32.49
C ILE A 164 -1.56 -8.50 33.29
N PHE A 165 -2.01 -9.55 32.61
CA PHE A 165 -2.56 -10.73 33.28
C PHE A 165 -1.53 -11.40 34.22
N PHE A 166 -0.27 -11.51 33.80
CA PHE A 166 0.80 -12.03 34.63
C PHE A 166 1.15 -11.12 35.82
N CYS A 167 1.15 -9.80 35.61
CA CYS A 167 1.45 -8.82 36.66
C CYS A 167 0.35 -8.78 37.72
N VAL A 168 -0.91 -8.84 37.33
CA VAL A 168 -2.08 -8.87 38.23
C VAL A 168 -2.12 -10.19 39.03
N CYS A 169 -1.80 -11.32 38.42
CA CYS A 169 -1.80 -12.62 39.11
C CYS A 169 -0.66 -12.79 40.12
N ARG A 170 0.48 -12.11 39.98
CA ARG A 170 1.66 -12.32 40.80
C ARG A 170 1.85 -11.35 41.97
N ASN A 171 1.39 -10.09 41.86
CA ASN A 171 1.70 -9.04 42.87
C ASN A 171 0.55 -8.20 43.37
N GLY A 172 -0.70 -8.39 42.98
CA GLY A 172 -1.86 -7.66 43.54
C GLY A 172 -1.82 -6.14 43.44
N CYS A 173 -0.94 -5.55 42.63
CA CYS A 173 -0.74 -4.12 42.51
C CYS A 173 -1.17 -3.62 41.12
N ILE A 174 -2.19 -2.78 41.07
CA ILE A 174 -2.66 -2.12 39.85
C ILE A 174 -1.80 -0.89 39.62
N ILE A 175 -0.86 -0.96 38.65
CA ILE A 175 -0.17 0.22 38.15
C ILE A 175 -0.97 0.74 36.95
N SER A 176 -1.71 1.83 37.17
CA SER A 176 -2.38 2.58 36.12
C SER A 176 -1.35 3.37 35.32
N TYR A 177 -0.97 2.91 34.15
CA TYR A 177 -0.07 3.63 33.25
C TYR A 177 -0.88 4.34 32.17
N ASN A 178 -0.73 5.65 32.12
CA ASN A 178 -1.41 6.54 31.16
C ASN A 178 -0.61 6.55 29.84
N ILE A 179 -1.11 5.87 28.80
CA ILE A 179 -0.43 5.76 27.51
C ILE A 179 -0.82 6.95 26.63
N SER A 180 -0.11 8.05 26.77
CA SER A 180 -0.04 9.07 25.75
C SER A 180 1.40 9.57 25.68
N LYS A 181 2.20 9.01 24.81
CA LYS A 181 3.32 9.63 24.05
C LYS A 181 4.35 8.61 23.56
N ASN A 182 4.63 8.69 22.26
CA ASN A 182 5.80 8.21 21.51
C ASN A 182 6.30 6.75 21.73
N HIS A 183 5.97 5.90 20.77
CA HIS A 183 6.39 4.50 20.67
C HIS A 183 7.92 4.26 20.71
N GLN A 184 8.75 5.23 20.33
CA GLN A 184 10.20 5.06 20.24
C GLN A 184 10.90 5.14 21.60
N SER A 185 10.48 6.02 22.49
CA SER A 185 11.06 6.12 23.84
C SER A 185 10.74 4.93 24.75
N PHE A 186 9.60 4.25 24.49
CA PHE A 186 9.19 3.07 25.26
C PHE A 186 10.04 1.83 24.96
N LEU A 187 10.54 1.68 23.74
CA LEU A 187 11.42 0.56 23.35
C LEU A 187 12.81 0.70 23.97
N GLU A 188 13.33 1.91 24.11
CA GLU A 188 14.63 2.15 24.73
C GLU A 188 14.60 1.93 26.25
N GLU A 189 13.56 2.36 26.93
CA GLU A 189 13.37 2.10 28.37
C GLU A 189 13.14 0.60 28.65
N TRP A 190 12.43 -0.12 27.79
CA TRP A 190 12.17 -1.54 27.96
C TRP A 190 13.42 -2.39 27.72
N PHE A 191 14.25 -2.02 26.74
CA PHE A 191 15.53 -2.69 26.49
C PHE A 191 16.51 -2.53 27.68
N LEU A 192 16.50 -1.35 28.29
CA LEU A 192 17.31 -1.08 29.51
C LEU A 192 16.79 -1.87 30.72
N TRP A 193 15.47 -2.05 30.82
CA TRP A 193 14.86 -2.82 31.92
C TRP A 193 15.07 -4.33 31.75
N TRP A 194 15.04 -4.84 30.52
CA TRP A 194 15.31 -6.25 30.22
C TRP A 194 16.78 -6.61 30.46
N SER A 195 17.73 -5.75 30.11
CA SER A 195 19.14 -6.00 30.36
C SER A 195 19.49 -6.03 31.85
N SER A 196 18.75 -5.29 32.69
CA SER A 196 18.95 -5.31 34.15
C SER A 196 18.33 -6.53 34.86
N LEU A 197 17.41 -7.25 34.21
CA LEU A 197 16.80 -8.50 34.71
C LEU A 197 17.53 -9.77 34.30
N ALA A 198 18.46 -9.69 33.34
CA ALA A 198 19.27 -10.81 32.88
C ALA A 198 20.48 -11.09 33.80
N ASP A 199 20.75 -10.21 34.75
CA ASP A 199 21.85 -10.33 35.74
C ASP A 199 21.38 -10.82 37.14
N TRP A 200 20.20 -11.46 37.18
CA TRP A 200 19.70 -12.13 38.42
C TRP A 200 19.43 -13.60 38.21
#